data_d5ef5ec1a5ba4c847ccc5309e9116cf2
#
_entry.id   d5ef5ec1a5ba4c847ccc5309e9116cf2
#
_cell.length_a   1.000
_cell.length_b   1.000
_cell.length_c   1.000
_cell.angle_alpha   90.00
_cell.angle_beta   90.00
_cell.angle_gamma   90.00
#
_symmetry.space_group_name_H-M   'P 1'
#
loop_
_entity.id
_entity.type
_entity.pdbx_description
1 polymer ?
#
loop_
_entity_poly.entity_id
_entity_poly.type
_entity_poly.pdbx_seq_one_letter_code
_entity_poly.pdbx_strand_id
1 'polypeptide(L)' 'MSTMKIIFAERLTYLMKIENLSQSELARRIGISQSAVCYWLYGKKEPSIDSLWKLADYFDVTTDYLIGREKD' A
#
# COMPACT_ATOMS: atom_id res chain seq x y z
N MET A 1 -12.43 12.27 6.14
CA MET A 1 -11.35 11.32 5.81
C MET A 1 -11.25 11.16 4.30
N SER A 2 -10.06 11.04 3.78
CA SER A 2 -9.86 10.96 2.34
C SER A 2 -10.31 9.60 1.80
N THR A 3 -11.15 9.60 0.77
CA THR A 3 -11.57 8.36 0.10
C THR A 3 -10.36 7.61 -0.44
N MET A 4 -9.36 8.34 -0.95
CA MET A 4 -8.16 7.74 -1.50
C MET A 4 -7.41 6.94 -0.43
N LYS A 5 -7.30 7.46 0.80
CA LYS A 5 -6.64 6.74 1.90
C LYS A 5 -7.33 5.41 2.21
N ILE A 6 -8.65 5.41 2.17
CA ILE A 6 -9.43 4.20 2.45
C ILE A 6 -9.24 3.18 1.34
N ILE A 7 -9.33 3.60 0.09
CA ILE A 7 -9.15 2.70 -1.05
C ILE A 7 -7.74 2.15 -1.06
N PHE A 8 -6.74 3.00 -0.82
CA PHE A 8 -5.36 2.56 -0.77
C PHE A 8 -5.17 1.48 0.31
N ALA A 9 -5.72 1.71 1.50
CA ALA A 9 -5.64 0.75 2.60
C ALA A 9 -6.27 -0.59 2.21
N GLU A 10 -7.44 -0.56 1.58
CA GLU A 10 -8.12 -1.77 1.16
C GLU A 10 -7.35 -2.55 0.10
N ARG A 11 -6.82 -1.84 -0.88
CA ARG A 11 -6.08 -2.50 -1.96
C ARG A 11 -4.75 -3.05 -1.49
N LEU A 12 -4.06 -2.31 -0.62
CA LEU A 12 -2.82 -2.80 -0.03
C LEU A 12 -3.07 -4.04 0.82
N THR A 13 -4.13 -4.02 1.64
CA THR A 13 -4.50 -5.17 2.45
C THR A 13 -4.76 -6.39 1.57
N TYR A 14 -5.49 -6.20 0.48
CA TYR A 14 -5.78 -7.28 -0.45
C TYR A 14 -4.51 -7.88 -1.06
N LEU A 15 -3.60 -7.02 -1.52
CA LEU A 15 -2.35 -7.48 -2.14
C LEU A 15 -1.47 -8.21 -1.14
N MET A 16 -1.38 -7.71 0.08
CA MET A 16 -0.60 -8.36 1.14
C MET A 16 -1.18 -9.73 1.47
N LYS A 17 -2.51 -9.84 1.47
CA LYS A 17 -3.17 -11.10 1.76
C LYS A 17 -2.89 -12.14 0.68
N ILE A 18 -2.97 -11.73 -0.59
CA ILE A 18 -2.67 -12.63 -1.72
C ILE A 18 -1.23 -13.15 -1.62
N GLU A 19 -0.29 -12.26 -1.29
CA GLU A 19 1.13 -12.59 -1.21
C GLU A 19 1.51 -13.19 0.14
N ASN A 20 0.55 -13.26 1.06
CA ASN A 20 0.78 -13.80 2.41
C ASN A 20 1.91 -13.07 3.14
N LEU A 21 1.88 -11.73 3.08
CA LEU A 21 2.90 -10.88 3.68
C LEU A 21 2.41 -10.24 4.97
N SER A 22 3.28 -10.25 5.99
CA SER A 22 3.05 -9.47 7.20
C SER A 22 3.48 -8.03 6.97
N GLN A 23 3.06 -7.13 7.88
CA GLN A 23 3.47 -5.74 7.82
C GLN A 23 4.99 -5.59 7.90
N SER A 24 5.62 -6.33 8.79
CA SER A 24 7.07 -6.24 8.96
C SER A 24 7.81 -6.76 7.74
N GLU A 25 7.30 -7.81 7.10
CA GLU A 25 7.91 -8.33 5.89
C GLU A 25 7.82 -7.34 4.75
N LEU A 26 6.65 -6.75 4.55
CA LEU A 26 6.47 -5.76 3.50
C LEU A 26 7.41 -4.56 3.73
N ALA A 27 7.44 -4.05 4.96
CA ALA A 27 8.29 -2.92 5.30
C ALA A 27 9.75 -3.21 4.98
N ARG A 28 10.22 -4.40 5.35
CA ARG A 28 11.59 -4.80 5.09
C ARG A 28 11.89 -4.91 3.60
N ARG A 29 10.96 -5.49 2.84
CA ARG A 29 11.17 -5.74 1.41
C ARG A 29 11.21 -4.47 0.58
N ILE A 30 10.41 -3.48 0.94
CA ILE A 30 10.39 -2.22 0.19
C ILE A 30 11.20 -1.11 0.86
N GLY A 31 11.84 -1.41 2.01
CA GLY A 31 12.78 -0.47 2.64
C GLY A 31 12.13 0.71 3.32
N ILE A 32 11.00 0.49 3.99
CA ILE A 32 10.30 1.53 4.75
C ILE A 32 10.03 1.03 6.17
N SER A 33 9.59 1.94 7.05
CA SER A 33 9.31 1.57 8.43
C SER A 33 8.00 0.78 8.53
N GLN A 34 7.94 -0.12 9.51
CA GLN A 34 6.70 -0.85 9.78
C GLN A 34 5.61 0.11 10.25
N SER A 35 5.97 1.18 10.95
CA SER A 35 5.01 2.20 11.37
C SER A 35 4.29 2.81 10.18
N ALA A 36 5.02 3.09 9.09
CA ALA A 36 4.42 3.65 7.89
C ALA A 36 3.39 2.68 7.31
N VAL A 37 3.74 1.39 7.20
CA VAL A 37 2.82 0.38 6.69
C VAL A 37 1.56 0.33 7.56
N CYS A 38 1.74 0.36 8.87
CA CYS A 38 0.64 0.33 9.83
C CYS A 38 -0.33 1.50 9.59
N TYR A 39 0.20 2.73 9.47
CA TYR A 39 -0.64 3.91 9.24
C TYR A 39 -1.38 3.82 7.91
N TRP A 40 -0.74 3.29 6.88
CA TRP A 40 -1.40 3.10 5.58
C TRP A 40 -2.58 2.13 5.69
N LEU A 41 -2.38 1.02 6.39
CA LEU A 41 -3.42 0.00 6.51
C LEU A 41 -4.61 0.46 7.35
N TYR A 42 -4.39 1.38 8.27
CA TYR A 42 -5.47 1.98 9.05
C TYR A 42 -6.12 3.18 8.35
N GLY A 43 -5.64 3.53 7.15
CA GLY A 43 -6.19 4.67 6.42
C GLY A 43 -5.84 6.02 7.03
N LYS A 44 -4.78 6.08 7.84
CA LYS A 44 -4.41 7.30 8.55
C LYS A 44 -3.44 8.19 7.80
N LYS A 45 -2.64 7.60 6.91
CA LYS A 45 -1.65 8.36 6.14
C LYS A 45 -1.61 7.88 4.71
N GLU A 46 -1.28 8.82 3.82
CA GLU A 46 -1.04 8.52 2.43
C GLU A 46 0.41 8.07 2.27
N PRO A 47 0.71 7.23 1.29
CA PRO A 47 2.10 6.93 0.98
C PRO A 47 2.76 8.14 0.32
N SER A 48 4.06 8.29 0.48
CA SER A 48 4.81 9.23 -0.32
C SER A 48 4.80 8.75 -1.77
N ILE A 49 5.13 9.65 -2.70
CA ILE A 49 5.20 9.25 -4.10
C ILE A 49 6.22 8.13 -4.29
N ASP A 50 7.36 8.23 -3.61
CA ASP A 50 8.40 7.20 -3.69
C ASP A 50 7.89 5.85 -3.15
N SER A 51 7.21 5.87 -2.02
CA SER A 51 6.65 4.64 -1.44
C SER A 51 5.58 4.04 -2.34
N LEU A 52 4.73 4.89 -2.91
CA LEU A 52 3.70 4.44 -3.83
C LEU A 52 4.31 3.74 -5.05
N TRP A 53 5.35 4.33 -5.61
CA TRP A 53 6.06 3.75 -6.74
C TRP A 53 6.65 2.38 -6.38
N LYS A 54 7.30 2.30 -5.21
CA LYS A 54 7.90 1.04 -4.75
C LYS A 54 6.85 -0.06 -4.54
N LEU A 55 5.71 0.31 -3.98
CA LEU A 55 4.62 -0.66 -3.77
C LEU A 55 4.08 -1.17 -5.09
N ALA A 56 3.83 -0.26 -6.02
CA ALA A 56 3.32 -0.64 -7.34
C ALA A 56 4.30 -1.57 -8.06
N ASP A 57 5.58 -1.25 -7.98
CA ASP A 57 6.62 -2.07 -8.60
C ASP A 57 6.70 -3.45 -7.95
N TYR A 58 6.68 -3.48 -6.62
CA TYR A 58 6.79 -4.74 -5.88
C TYR A 58 5.61 -5.69 -6.17
N PHE A 59 4.39 -5.15 -6.18
CA PHE A 59 3.21 -5.97 -6.40
C PHE A 59 2.83 -6.12 -7.87
N ASP A 60 3.59 -5.49 -8.77
CA ASP A 60 3.34 -5.52 -10.21
C ASP A 60 1.94 -5.03 -10.54
N VAL A 61 1.57 -3.90 -9.95
CA VAL A 61 0.31 -3.20 -10.23
C VAL A 61 0.62 -1.76 -10.56
N THR A 62 -0.38 -1.03 -11.06
CA THR A 62 -0.20 0.39 -11.35
C THR A 62 -0.37 1.22 -10.09
N THR A 63 0.22 2.40 -10.06
CA THR A 63 -0.05 3.35 -8.99
C THR A 63 -1.51 3.77 -8.99
N ASP A 64 -2.12 3.90 -10.17
CA ASP A 64 -3.54 4.24 -10.29
C ASP A 64 -4.44 3.20 -9.63
N TYR A 65 -4.10 1.92 -9.76
CA TYR A 65 -4.84 0.87 -9.07
C TYR A 65 -4.80 1.07 -7.56
N LEU A 66 -3.59 1.35 -7.03
CA LEU A 66 -3.41 1.47 -5.59
C LEU A 66 -4.19 2.64 -5.00
N ILE A 67 -4.33 3.73 -5.72
CA ILE A 67 -5.02 4.92 -5.19
C ILE A 67 -6.47 5.02 -5.64
N GLY A 68 -6.96 4.01 -6.37
CA GLY A 68 -8.39 3.95 -6.68
C GLY A 68 -8.80 4.65 -7.95
N ARG A 69 -7.88 4.98 -8.83
CA ARG A 69 -8.20 5.62 -10.10
C ARG A 69 -8.34 4.60 -11.24
N GLU A 70 -8.06 3.35 -10.95
CA GLU A 70 -8.16 2.27 -11.92
C GLU A 70 -8.91 1.12 -11.27
N LYS A 71 -9.85 0.54 -11.98
CA LYS A 71 -10.61 -0.61 -11.48
C LYS A 71 -9.74 -1.86 -11.58
N ASP A 72 -10.02 -2.79 -10.67
CA ASP A 72 -9.35 -4.08 -10.67
C ASP A 72 -9.79 -5.01 -11.79
#